data_0d27490feffc55150c3c542e0f36330d
#
_entry.id   0d27490feffc55150c3c542e0f36330d
#
_cell.length_a   1.000
_cell.length_b   1.000
_cell.length_c   1.000
_cell.angle_alpha   90.00
_cell.angle_beta   90.00
_cell.angle_gamma   90.00
#
_symmetry.space_group_name_H-M   'P 1'
#
loop_
_entity.id
_entity.type
_entity.pdbx_description
1 polymer ?
#
loop_
_entity_poly.entity_id
_entity_poly.type
_entity_poly.pdbx_seq_one_letter_code
_entity_poly.pdbx_strand_id
1 'polypeptide(L)'
;MKKILVPVELSHNSDALLNYANYMSGLTGAVIHLFHIAQLPDFYVSDLEDYKPYEKELKAALGRISSASLSRLREMKIKLFAESSSVECEVKLAKNIYNEILDYAETLKPDLILMGSSADEKSEKIRIGSNTERVIRLAKTPVVVVNKPVNNPKLKKVVFASDFQKESVDNFKFLDSFLKGNNASVRLLYINTKTNFEEYEVVKDRIEKFKKNFKGDFSVVIRAGKNIEPSIVRYANSINADLIALGVKSKKGLSSYFSDNTTEGVISLSDIPVLAINNPE
;
A
#
# COMPACT_ATOMS: atom_id res chain seq x y z
N MET A 1 9.65 11.92 5.04
CA MET A 1 9.64 10.43 5.07
C MET A 1 11.06 9.96 5.33
N LYS A 2 11.25 8.99 6.23
CA LYS A 2 12.59 8.51 6.62
C LYS A 2 12.79 7.04 6.30
N LYS A 3 11.75 6.22 6.46
CA LYS A 3 11.81 4.76 6.28
C LYS A 3 10.61 4.26 5.49
N ILE A 4 10.87 3.38 4.53
CA ILE A 4 9.84 2.69 3.75
C ILE A 4 10.06 1.19 3.91
N LEU A 5 9.07 0.48 4.42
CA LEU A 5 9.07 -0.98 4.50
C LEU A 5 8.55 -1.57 3.18
N VAL A 6 9.29 -2.51 2.63
CA VAL A 6 8.94 -3.19 1.37
C VAL A 6 9.00 -4.70 1.60
N PRO A 7 7.88 -5.33 1.97
CA PRO A 7 7.78 -6.78 1.97
C PRO A 7 7.95 -7.33 0.54
N VAL A 8 8.87 -8.29 0.36
CA VAL A 8 9.25 -8.81 -0.95
C VAL A 8 9.04 -10.31 -1.01
N GLU A 9 8.30 -10.76 -2.00
CA GLU A 9 8.30 -12.14 -2.44
C GLU A 9 9.49 -12.34 -3.38
N LEU A 10 10.33 -13.37 -3.17
CA LEU A 10 11.50 -13.62 -4.02
C LEU A 10 11.07 -14.23 -5.38
N SER A 11 10.11 -13.60 -6.04
CA SER A 11 9.55 -13.98 -7.35
C SER A 11 9.93 -12.95 -8.41
N HIS A 12 9.77 -13.31 -9.69
CA HIS A 12 10.01 -12.40 -10.83
C HIS A 12 9.05 -11.19 -10.82
N ASN A 13 7.89 -11.30 -10.19
CA ASN A 13 6.89 -10.24 -10.13
C ASN A 13 7.26 -9.10 -9.17
N SER A 14 8.32 -9.26 -8.38
CA SER A 14 8.76 -8.22 -7.44
C SER A 14 9.44 -7.02 -8.11
N ASP A 15 9.89 -7.15 -9.36
CA ASP A 15 10.62 -6.07 -10.06
C ASP A 15 9.79 -4.77 -10.17
N ALA A 16 8.48 -4.89 -10.40
CA ALA A 16 7.57 -3.73 -10.46
C ALA A 16 7.54 -2.94 -9.14
N LEU A 17 7.39 -3.67 -8.03
CA LEU A 17 7.38 -3.11 -6.68
C LEU A 17 8.73 -2.46 -6.34
N LEU A 18 9.84 -3.14 -6.63
CA LEU A 18 11.19 -2.67 -6.31
C LEU A 18 11.59 -1.44 -7.16
N ASN A 19 11.19 -1.39 -8.43
CA ASN A 19 11.37 -0.19 -9.26
C ASN A 19 10.61 1.01 -8.71
N TYR A 20 9.38 0.79 -8.23
CA TYR A 20 8.62 1.85 -7.59
C TYR A 20 9.24 2.26 -6.23
N ALA A 21 9.75 1.30 -5.45
CA ALA A 21 10.47 1.57 -4.21
C ALA A 21 11.74 2.40 -4.45
N ASN A 22 12.51 2.07 -5.50
CA ASN A 22 13.69 2.85 -5.90
C ASN A 22 13.31 4.30 -6.28
N TYR A 23 12.25 4.48 -7.07
CA TYR A 23 11.70 5.80 -7.37
C TYR A 23 11.34 6.57 -6.09
N MET A 24 10.64 5.93 -5.15
CA MET A 24 10.24 6.54 -3.88
C MET A 24 11.44 6.92 -3.01
N SER A 25 12.49 6.09 -2.97
CA SER A 25 13.75 6.40 -2.30
C SER A 25 14.38 7.65 -2.88
N GLY A 26 14.52 7.73 -4.21
CA GLY A 26 15.07 8.89 -4.91
C GLY A 26 14.25 10.18 -4.70
N LEU A 27 12.92 10.04 -4.61
CA LEU A 27 12.01 11.17 -4.41
C LEU A 27 12.05 11.74 -2.98
N THR A 28 12.19 10.86 -1.99
CA THR A 28 12.00 11.21 -0.57
C THR A 28 13.30 11.19 0.26
N GLY A 29 14.36 10.57 -0.26
CA GLY A 29 15.59 10.28 0.50
C GLY A 29 15.39 9.21 1.59
N ALA A 30 14.28 8.48 1.57
CA ALA A 30 13.98 7.48 2.59
C ALA A 30 14.86 6.23 2.45
N VAL A 31 15.22 5.62 3.59
CA VAL A 31 15.83 4.29 3.65
C VAL A 31 14.78 3.25 3.30
N ILE A 32 15.10 2.38 2.34
CA ILE A 32 14.27 1.24 1.96
C ILE A 32 14.64 0.03 2.81
N HIS A 33 13.67 -0.54 3.49
CA HIS A 33 13.82 -1.81 4.22
C HIS A 33 13.16 -2.92 3.40
N LEU A 34 13.96 -3.68 2.66
CA LEU A 34 13.53 -4.88 1.95
C LEU A 34 13.40 -6.01 2.97
N PHE A 35 12.19 -6.52 3.13
CA PHE A 35 11.86 -7.52 4.12
C PHE A 35 11.27 -8.77 3.45
N HIS A 36 11.96 -9.89 3.58
CA HIS A 36 11.46 -11.18 3.08
C HIS A 36 11.11 -12.11 4.22
N ILE A 37 9.97 -12.77 4.11
CA ILE A 37 9.55 -13.80 5.04
C ILE A 37 9.56 -15.13 4.32
N ALA A 38 10.51 -15.99 4.67
CA ALA A 38 10.52 -17.36 4.23
C ALA A 38 9.51 -18.16 5.07
N GLN A 39 8.42 -18.54 4.43
CA GLN A 39 7.31 -19.22 5.10
C GLN A 39 7.70 -20.64 5.53
N LEU A 40 7.48 -20.92 6.80
CA LEU A 40 7.65 -22.25 7.36
C LEU A 40 6.39 -23.08 7.13
N PRO A 41 6.51 -24.35 6.69
CA PRO A 41 5.39 -25.27 6.63
C PRO A 41 4.79 -25.52 8.02
N ASP A 42 3.46 -25.76 8.09
CA ASP A 42 2.73 -25.91 9.35
C ASP A 42 3.25 -27.05 10.23
N PHE A 43 3.76 -28.12 9.64
CA PHE A 43 4.28 -29.28 10.38
C PHE A 43 5.59 -29.00 11.15
N TYR A 44 6.31 -27.92 10.82
CA TYR A 44 7.57 -27.59 11.51
C TYR A 44 7.41 -27.03 12.93
N VAL A 45 6.22 -26.74 13.39
CA VAL A 45 6.02 -26.02 14.66
C VAL A 45 5.14 -26.78 15.67
N SER A 46 4.30 -27.73 15.23
CA SER A 46 3.43 -28.48 16.12
C SER A 46 4.15 -29.52 16.97
N ASP A 47 5.31 -30.02 16.52
CA ASP A 47 5.93 -31.22 17.10
C ASP A 47 7.46 -31.04 17.36
N LEU A 48 7.89 -29.82 17.76
CA LEU A 48 9.29 -29.58 18.10
C LEU A 48 9.81 -30.49 19.22
N GLU A 49 8.93 -31.01 20.08
CA GLU A 49 9.33 -31.99 21.11
C GLU A 49 9.69 -33.36 20.51
N ASP A 50 9.00 -33.79 19.46
CA ASP A 50 9.27 -35.05 18.77
C ASP A 50 10.52 -34.97 17.88
N TYR A 51 10.95 -33.75 17.50
CA TYR A 51 12.11 -33.53 16.64
C TYR A 51 13.42 -33.22 17.39
N LYS A 52 13.44 -33.30 18.72
CA LYS A 52 14.69 -33.12 19.53
C LYS A 52 15.92 -33.86 18.98
N PRO A 53 15.79 -35.11 18.48
CA PRO A 53 16.95 -35.81 17.91
C PRO A 53 17.54 -35.15 16.67
N TYR A 54 16.72 -34.37 15.92
CA TYR A 54 17.09 -33.71 14.64
C TYR A 54 17.20 -32.19 14.75
N GLU A 55 17.23 -31.65 15.96
CA GLU A 55 17.23 -30.17 16.19
C GLU A 55 18.40 -29.48 15.50
N LYS A 56 19.58 -30.11 15.51
CA LYS A 56 20.80 -29.58 14.88
C LYS A 56 20.68 -29.50 13.36
N GLU A 57 20.20 -30.57 12.74
CA GLU A 57 19.97 -30.65 11.30
C GLU A 57 18.88 -29.67 10.85
N LEU A 58 17.82 -29.56 11.63
CA LEU A 58 16.73 -28.60 11.39
C LEU A 58 17.22 -27.17 11.47
N LYS A 59 17.94 -26.79 12.53
CA LYS A 59 18.55 -25.45 12.66
C LYS A 59 19.49 -25.15 11.48
N ALA A 60 20.28 -26.11 11.06
CA ALA A 60 21.18 -25.95 9.92
C ALA A 60 20.39 -25.78 8.59
N ALA A 61 19.29 -26.50 8.39
CA ALA A 61 18.42 -26.36 7.22
C ALA A 61 17.76 -24.97 7.19
N LEU A 62 17.18 -24.52 8.30
CA LEU A 62 16.58 -23.19 8.42
C LEU A 62 17.61 -22.07 8.20
N GLY A 63 18.83 -22.24 8.72
CA GLY A 63 19.94 -21.32 8.47
C GLY A 63 20.31 -21.22 6.99
N ARG A 64 20.32 -22.34 6.27
CA ARG A 64 20.55 -22.34 4.81
C ARG A 64 19.45 -21.62 4.05
N ILE A 65 18.18 -21.85 4.40
CA ILE A 65 17.04 -21.15 3.78
C ILE A 65 17.16 -19.64 3.98
N SER A 66 17.40 -19.21 5.21
CA SER A 66 17.57 -17.79 5.54
C SER A 66 18.73 -17.16 4.77
N SER A 67 19.89 -17.81 4.73
CA SER A 67 21.08 -17.32 4.02
C SER A 67 20.88 -17.23 2.52
N ALA A 68 20.25 -18.24 1.91
CA ALA A 68 19.92 -18.24 0.48
C ALA A 68 18.92 -17.13 0.12
N SER A 69 17.89 -16.94 0.94
CA SER A 69 16.91 -15.87 0.77
C SER A 69 17.56 -14.50 0.88
N LEU A 70 18.46 -14.30 1.87
CA LEU A 70 19.17 -13.03 2.05
C LEU A 70 20.10 -12.74 0.87
N SER A 71 20.81 -13.74 0.35
CA SER A 71 21.66 -13.57 -0.84
C SER A 71 20.83 -13.12 -2.03
N ARG A 72 19.71 -13.77 -2.28
CA ARG A 72 18.80 -13.40 -3.38
C ARG A 72 18.21 -12.00 -3.22
N LEU A 73 17.85 -11.61 -1.99
CA LEU A 73 17.35 -10.27 -1.70
C LEU A 73 18.42 -9.20 -1.96
N ARG A 74 19.68 -9.50 -1.63
CA ARG A 74 20.83 -8.63 -1.92
C ARG A 74 21.12 -8.51 -3.42
N GLU A 75 20.98 -9.59 -4.18
CA GLU A 75 21.09 -9.56 -5.65
C GLU A 75 20.02 -8.65 -6.27
N MET A 76 18.76 -8.75 -5.81
CA MET A 76 17.68 -7.86 -6.24
C MET A 76 17.96 -6.40 -5.89
N LYS A 77 18.51 -6.12 -4.70
CA LYS A 77 18.98 -4.79 -4.32
C LYS A 77 20.01 -4.26 -5.32
N ILE A 78 21.07 -5.01 -5.62
CA ILE A 78 22.14 -4.59 -6.53
C ILE A 78 21.59 -4.33 -7.95
N LYS A 79 20.67 -5.17 -8.40
CA LYS A 79 20.08 -5.07 -9.76
C LYS A 79 19.17 -3.85 -9.93
N LEU A 80 18.40 -3.49 -8.91
CA LEU A 80 17.23 -2.61 -9.08
C LEU A 80 17.35 -1.25 -8.37
N PHE A 81 18.32 -1.10 -7.46
CA PHE A 81 18.50 0.16 -6.75
C PHE A 81 19.77 0.88 -7.19
N ALA A 82 19.69 2.20 -7.25
CA ALA A 82 20.86 3.03 -7.50
C ALA A 82 21.86 2.91 -6.32
N GLU A 83 23.15 3.06 -6.59
CA GLU A 83 24.19 3.03 -5.54
C GLU A 83 23.99 4.10 -4.45
N SER A 84 23.38 5.22 -4.81
CA SER A 84 23.03 6.31 -3.87
C SER A 84 21.84 5.98 -2.97
N SER A 85 21.07 4.92 -3.27
CA SER A 85 19.91 4.55 -2.48
C SER A 85 20.33 3.82 -1.20
N SER A 86 19.81 4.27 -0.05
CA SER A 86 19.99 3.56 1.20
C SER A 86 19.01 2.40 1.29
N VAL A 87 19.50 1.17 1.21
CA VAL A 87 18.67 -0.05 1.20
C VAL A 87 19.20 -1.06 2.19
N GLU A 88 18.37 -1.45 3.14
CA GLU A 88 18.61 -2.52 4.10
C GLU A 88 17.86 -3.79 3.70
N CYS A 89 18.42 -4.96 3.99
CA CYS A 89 17.82 -6.25 3.64
C CYS A 89 17.70 -7.11 4.90
N GLU A 90 16.51 -7.60 5.17
CA GLU A 90 16.23 -8.50 6.29
C GLU A 90 15.38 -9.69 5.85
N VAL A 91 15.66 -10.85 6.44
CA VAL A 91 14.93 -12.09 6.22
C VAL A 91 14.52 -12.67 7.56
N LYS A 92 13.25 -13.02 7.67
CA LYS A 92 12.72 -13.80 8.80
C LYS A 92 12.10 -15.10 8.33
N LEU A 93 12.07 -16.06 9.24
CA LEU A 93 11.37 -17.33 9.08
C LEU A 93 10.11 -17.28 9.93
N ALA A 94 8.94 -17.41 9.33
CA ALA A 94 7.67 -17.37 10.06
C ALA A 94 6.59 -18.20 9.37
N LYS A 95 5.57 -18.60 10.12
CA LYS A 95 4.37 -19.28 9.61
C LYS A 95 3.43 -18.29 8.92
N ASN A 96 3.27 -17.12 9.50
CA ASN A 96 2.25 -16.16 9.14
C ASN A 96 2.88 -14.89 8.59
N ILE A 97 2.83 -14.74 7.27
CA ILE A 97 3.52 -13.66 6.56
C ILE A 97 2.96 -12.28 6.97
N TYR A 98 1.63 -12.09 6.95
CA TYR A 98 1.06 -10.78 7.25
C TYR A 98 1.28 -10.33 8.69
N ASN A 99 1.23 -11.25 9.66
CA ASN A 99 1.51 -10.92 11.06
C ASN A 99 2.95 -10.46 11.22
N GLU A 100 3.90 -11.17 10.60
CA GLU A 100 5.31 -10.81 10.66
C GLU A 100 5.61 -9.45 10.02
N ILE A 101 4.89 -9.10 8.94
CA ILE A 101 4.97 -7.76 8.33
C ILE A 101 4.49 -6.70 9.32
N LEU A 102 3.36 -6.94 10.00
CA LEU A 102 2.79 -6.00 10.97
C LEU A 102 3.70 -5.84 12.21
N ASP A 103 4.21 -6.92 12.75
CA ASP A 103 5.11 -6.92 13.91
C ASP A 103 6.44 -6.21 13.59
N TYR A 104 6.96 -6.45 12.38
CA TYR A 104 8.15 -5.75 11.92
C TYR A 104 7.88 -4.26 11.69
N ALA A 105 6.72 -3.90 11.16
CA ALA A 105 6.32 -2.51 11.00
C ALA A 105 6.15 -1.79 12.36
N GLU A 106 5.62 -2.47 13.39
CA GLU A 106 5.52 -1.89 14.75
C GLU A 106 6.90 -1.61 15.37
N THR A 107 7.88 -2.48 15.09
CA THR A 107 9.27 -2.32 15.57
C THR A 107 10.02 -1.25 14.78
N LEU A 108 9.97 -1.32 13.44
CA LEU A 108 10.69 -0.44 12.52
C LEU A 108 10.12 0.98 12.52
N LYS A 109 8.80 1.10 12.72
CA LYS A 109 8.02 2.35 12.62
C LYS A 109 8.27 3.05 11.29
N PRO A 110 7.97 2.40 10.15
CA PRO A 110 8.14 3.02 8.85
C PRO A 110 7.08 4.09 8.62
N ASP A 111 7.40 5.08 7.80
CA ASP A 111 6.44 6.11 7.38
C ASP A 111 5.47 5.59 6.30
N LEU A 112 5.86 4.53 5.60
CA LEU A 112 5.10 3.92 4.52
C LEU A 112 5.42 2.44 4.38
N ILE A 113 4.42 1.63 4.01
CA ILE A 113 4.61 0.26 3.54
C ILE A 113 4.33 0.22 2.04
N LEU A 114 5.23 -0.37 1.25
CA LEU A 114 4.99 -0.62 -0.17
C LEU A 114 4.76 -2.11 -0.37
N MET A 115 3.64 -2.47 -1.00
CA MET A 115 3.29 -3.86 -1.28
C MET A 115 2.96 -4.07 -2.75
N GLY A 116 3.29 -5.24 -3.27
CA GLY A 116 2.76 -5.72 -4.54
C GLY A 116 1.39 -6.38 -4.35
N SER A 117 0.60 -6.45 -5.41
CA SER A 117 -0.52 -7.40 -5.47
C SER A 117 -0.01 -8.73 -5.96
N SER A 118 -0.63 -9.84 -5.51
CA SER A 118 -0.41 -11.15 -6.13
C SER A 118 -1.05 -11.14 -7.52
N ALA A 119 -0.26 -10.87 -8.55
CA ALA A 119 -0.69 -11.11 -9.92
C ALA A 119 -0.56 -12.61 -10.19
N ASP A 120 -1.68 -13.31 -10.24
CA ASP A 120 -1.73 -14.65 -10.85
C ASP A 120 -1.48 -14.42 -12.34
N GLU A 121 -0.32 -14.86 -12.87
CA GLU A 121 0.09 -14.67 -14.28
C GLU A 121 -0.96 -15.20 -15.28
N LYS A 122 -1.88 -16.05 -14.83
CA LYS A 122 -2.94 -16.66 -15.63
C LYS A 122 -4.27 -15.93 -15.58
N SER A 123 -4.40 -14.88 -14.76
CA SER A 123 -5.65 -14.15 -14.57
C SER A 123 -5.52 -12.73 -15.13
N GLU A 124 -6.38 -12.37 -16.11
CA GLU A 124 -6.52 -10.97 -16.57
C GLU A 124 -7.04 -10.03 -15.47
N LYS A 125 -7.52 -10.58 -14.35
CA LYS A 125 -8.01 -9.81 -13.20
C LYS A 125 -6.93 -9.71 -12.14
N ILE A 126 -6.60 -8.48 -11.77
CA ILE A 126 -5.75 -8.20 -10.62
C ILE A 126 -6.48 -8.75 -9.37
N ARG A 127 -5.80 -9.62 -8.62
CA ARG A 127 -6.29 -10.08 -7.32
C ARG A 127 -5.34 -9.56 -6.26
N ILE A 128 -5.90 -8.95 -5.24
CA ILE A 128 -5.12 -8.61 -4.06
C ILE A 128 -4.74 -9.91 -3.35
N GLY A 129 -3.46 -10.11 -3.09
CA GLY A 129 -3.00 -11.25 -2.30
C GLY A 129 -3.53 -11.17 -0.86
N SER A 130 -3.81 -12.32 -0.27
CA SER A 130 -4.37 -12.40 1.09
C SER A 130 -3.50 -11.70 2.14
N ASN A 131 -2.19 -11.70 1.99
CA ASN A 131 -1.28 -10.98 2.87
C ASN A 131 -1.40 -9.47 2.69
N THR A 132 -1.46 -8.98 1.45
CA THR A 132 -1.62 -7.57 1.12
C THR A 132 -2.96 -7.04 1.64
N GLU A 133 -4.05 -7.77 1.43
CA GLU A 133 -5.38 -7.42 1.95
C GLU A 133 -5.37 -7.28 3.48
N ARG A 134 -4.78 -8.24 4.18
CA ARG A 134 -4.71 -8.19 5.65
C ARG A 134 -3.83 -7.05 6.17
N VAL A 135 -2.71 -6.78 5.51
CA VAL A 135 -1.83 -5.66 5.86
C VAL A 135 -2.57 -4.33 5.63
N ILE A 136 -3.28 -4.14 4.52
CA ILE A 136 -4.09 -2.94 4.27
C ILE A 136 -5.11 -2.70 5.39
N ARG A 137 -5.77 -3.75 5.86
CA ARG A 137 -6.81 -3.65 6.91
C ARG A 137 -6.26 -3.42 8.31
N LEU A 138 -5.09 -3.94 8.63
CA LEU A 138 -4.58 -4.05 9.99
C LEU A 138 -3.39 -3.13 10.29
N ALA A 139 -2.66 -2.69 9.26
CA ALA A 139 -1.52 -1.81 9.46
C ALA A 139 -1.96 -0.45 10.01
N LYS A 140 -1.19 0.07 10.96
CA LYS A 140 -1.31 1.46 11.43
C LYS A 140 -0.59 2.43 10.50
N THR A 141 0.35 1.93 9.72
CA THR A 141 1.13 2.67 8.74
C THR A 141 0.39 2.67 7.40
N PRO A 142 0.32 3.79 6.68
CA PRO A 142 -0.25 3.83 5.34
C PRO A 142 0.45 2.86 4.38
N VAL A 143 -0.32 2.28 3.46
CA VAL A 143 0.13 1.24 2.53
C VAL A 143 -0.07 1.71 1.10
N VAL A 144 0.99 1.71 0.29
CA VAL A 144 0.87 1.84 -1.17
C VAL A 144 0.91 0.46 -1.80
N VAL A 145 -0.07 0.16 -2.64
CA VAL A 145 -0.11 -1.07 -3.42
C VAL A 145 0.23 -0.77 -4.86
N VAL A 146 1.22 -1.49 -5.39
CA VAL A 146 1.68 -1.40 -6.77
C VAL A 146 1.30 -2.68 -7.50
N ASN A 147 0.31 -2.60 -8.38
CA ASN A 147 -0.26 -3.77 -9.05
C ASN A 147 0.48 -4.14 -10.33
N LYS A 148 0.98 -3.14 -11.06
CA LYS A 148 1.65 -3.31 -12.35
C LYS A 148 2.92 -2.47 -12.42
N PRO A 149 3.85 -2.82 -13.30
CA PRO A 149 5.01 -1.98 -13.57
C PRO A 149 4.59 -0.56 -13.96
N VAL A 150 5.16 0.42 -13.27
CA VAL A 150 4.95 1.84 -13.57
C VAL A 150 6.13 2.33 -14.39
N ASN A 151 5.90 2.56 -15.68
CA ASN A 151 6.94 3.11 -16.56
C ASN A 151 7.11 4.61 -16.26
N ASN A 152 8.36 5.02 -15.98
CA ASN A 152 8.68 6.41 -15.61
C ASN A 152 7.78 6.94 -14.48
N PRO A 153 7.87 6.36 -13.28
CA PRO A 153 6.99 6.70 -12.18
C PRO A 153 7.09 8.21 -11.87
N LYS A 154 5.94 8.81 -11.59
CA LYS A 154 5.77 10.23 -11.25
C LYS A 154 4.83 10.33 -10.06
N LEU A 155 4.83 11.50 -9.43
CA LEU A 155 3.87 11.83 -8.38
C LEU A 155 3.44 13.29 -8.57
N LYS A 156 2.78 13.56 -9.70
CA LYS A 156 2.35 14.91 -10.13
C LYS A 156 0.84 15.07 -10.13
N LYS A 157 0.09 14.02 -10.45
CA LYS A 157 -1.37 14.05 -10.50
C LYS A 157 -1.92 13.01 -9.53
N VAL A 158 -2.55 13.46 -8.47
CA VAL A 158 -3.08 12.59 -7.41
C VAL A 158 -4.60 12.76 -7.34
N VAL A 159 -5.31 11.65 -7.27
CA VAL A 159 -6.74 11.62 -6.98
C VAL A 159 -6.92 11.23 -5.52
N PHE A 160 -7.49 12.12 -4.72
CA PHE A 160 -7.97 11.79 -3.38
C PHE A 160 -9.48 11.58 -3.45
N ALA A 161 -9.90 10.32 -3.38
CA ALA A 161 -11.32 9.97 -3.38
C ALA A 161 -11.81 9.80 -1.94
N SER A 162 -12.91 10.47 -1.60
CA SER A 162 -13.42 10.53 -0.23
C SER A 162 -14.90 10.92 -0.19
N ASP A 163 -15.55 10.64 0.93
CA ASP A 163 -16.85 11.21 1.31
C ASP A 163 -16.72 12.60 1.96
N PHE A 164 -15.49 13.03 2.24
CA PHE A 164 -15.16 14.30 2.89
C PHE A 164 -15.84 14.51 4.26
N GLN A 165 -16.11 13.41 4.96
CA GLN A 165 -16.51 13.45 6.37
C GLN A 165 -15.32 13.78 7.28
N LYS A 166 -15.56 13.87 8.58
CA LYS A 166 -14.55 14.34 9.55
C LYS A 166 -13.25 13.54 9.51
N GLU A 167 -13.34 12.22 9.36
CA GLU A 167 -12.20 11.30 9.32
C GLU A 167 -11.30 11.54 8.10
N SER A 168 -11.89 12.05 7.02
CA SER A 168 -11.14 12.36 5.79
C SER A 168 -10.10 13.47 5.97
N VAL A 169 -10.26 14.31 7.00
CA VAL A 169 -9.31 15.40 7.30
C VAL A 169 -7.96 14.82 7.70
N ASP A 170 -7.94 13.79 8.56
CA ASP A 170 -6.68 13.19 9.01
C ASP A 170 -6.03 12.36 7.91
N ASN A 171 -6.83 11.67 7.11
CA ASN A 171 -6.34 10.99 5.90
C ASN A 171 -5.65 11.98 4.96
N PHE A 172 -6.26 13.14 4.74
CA PHE A 172 -5.70 14.13 3.83
C PHE A 172 -4.48 14.85 4.43
N LYS A 173 -4.39 15.05 5.74
CA LYS A 173 -3.19 15.58 6.41
C LYS A 173 -1.97 14.71 6.11
N PHE A 174 -2.14 13.37 6.17
CA PHE A 174 -1.08 12.46 5.79
C PHE A 174 -0.71 12.64 4.31
N LEU A 175 -1.69 12.64 3.41
CA LEU A 175 -1.46 12.81 1.97
C LEU A 175 -0.75 14.14 1.67
N ASP A 176 -1.19 15.25 2.26
CA ASP A 176 -0.58 16.56 2.08
C ASP A 176 0.89 16.56 2.52
N SER A 177 1.18 15.97 3.68
CA SER A 177 2.55 15.76 4.17
C SER A 177 3.38 14.86 3.26
N PHE A 178 2.78 13.78 2.75
CA PHE A 178 3.41 12.84 1.82
C PHE A 178 3.78 13.51 0.49
N LEU A 179 2.95 14.40 -0.01
CA LEU A 179 3.15 15.12 -1.27
C LEU A 179 4.03 16.37 -1.13
N LYS A 180 4.39 16.75 0.08
CA LYS A 180 5.14 17.98 0.33
C LYS A 180 6.46 18.01 -0.44
N GLY A 181 6.68 19.08 -1.18
CA GLY A 181 7.88 19.27 -2.02
C GLY A 181 7.77 18.69 -3.44
N ASN A 182 6.74 17.93 -3.78
CA ASN A 182 6.62 17.26 -5.07
C ASN A 182 5.87 18.09 -6.14
N ASN A 183 5.30 19.24 -5.78
CA ASN A 183 4.44 20.05 -6.66
C ASN A 183 3.35 19.19 -7.34
N ALA A 184 2.71 18.31 -6.57
CA ALA A 184 1.64 17.47 -7.06
C ALA A 184 0.32 18.24 -7.10
N SER A 185 -0.45 18.06 -8.18
CA SER A 185 -1.82 18.56 -8.26
C SER A 185 -2.76 17.50 -7.69
N VAL A 186 -3.61 17.89 -6.73
CA VAL A 186 -4.56 16.97 -6.10
C VAL A 186 -5.98 17.27 -6.60
N ARG A 187 -6.68 16.21 -7.04
CA ARG A 187 -8.09 16.21 -7.37
C ARG A 187 -8.89 15.61 -6.22
N LEU A 188 -9.75 16.42 -5.60
CA LEU A 188 -10.69 15.95 -4.58
C LEU A 188 -11.92 15.36 -5.30
N LEU A 189 -12.05 14.03 -5.26
CA LEU A 189 -13.07 13.31 -6.00
C LEU A 189 -14.16 12.77 -5.08
N TYR A 190 -15.41 13.14 -5.35
CA TYR A 190 -16.59 12.53 -4.78
C TYR A 190 -17.37 11.79 -5.86
N ILE A 191 -17.78 10.54 -5.57
CA ILE A 191 -18.63 9.75 -6.48
C ILE A 191 -20.03 9.65 -5.91
N ASN A 192 -21.00 10.26 -6.58
CA ASN A 192 -22.41 10.17 -6.22
C ASN A 192 -23.04 8.94 -6.90
N THR A 193 -23.66 8.06 -6.13
CA THR A 193 -24.30 6.85 -6.64
C THR A 193 -25.78 6.83 -6.28
N LYS A 194 -26.55 5.94 -6.92
CA LYS A 194 -27.98 5.79 -6.58
C LYS A 194 -28.21 5.37 -5.13
N THR A 195 -27.31 4.57 -4.58
CA THR A 195 -27.40 4.05 -3.19
C THR A 195 -26.94 5.06 -2.15
N ASN A 196 -26.05 5.97 -2.53
CA ASN A 196 -25.48 7.01 -1.66
C ASN A 196 -25.69 8.37 -2.33
N PHE A 197 -26.92 8.65 -2.74
CA PHE A 197 -27.23 9.91 -3.40
C PHE A 197 -27.28 11.05 -2.39
N GLU A 198 -26.53 12.10 -2.68
CA GLU A 198 -26.60 13.37 -1.97
C GLU A 198 -26.71 14.51 -2.99
N GLU A 199 -27.42 15.56 -2.61
CA GLU A 199 -27.58 16.75 -3.45
C GLU A 199 -26.22 17.44 -3.67
N TYR A 200 -26.03 17.96 -4.87
CA TYR A 200 -24.77 18.56 -5.31
C TYR A 200 -24.28 19.67 -4.35
N GLU A 201 -25.20 20.56 -3.94
CA GLU A 201 -24.84 21.69 -3.06
C GLU A 201 -24.41 21.21 -1.67
N VAL A 202 -25.04 20.14 -1.14
CA VAL A 202 -24.66 19.54 0.15
C VAL A 202 -23.24 18.99 0.10
N VAL A 203 -22.92 18.24 -0.96
CA VAL A 203 -21.58 17.67 -1.16
C VAL A 203 -20.56 18.76 -1.38
N LYS A 204 -20.87 19.76 -2.20
CA LYS A 204 -20.00 20.89 -2.49
C LYS A 204 -19.67 21.68 -1.22
N ASP A 205 -20.66 22.01 -0.41
CA ASP A 205 -20.46 22.72 0.86
C ASP A 205 -19.57 21.94 1.82
N ARG A 206 -19.75 20.61 1.88
CA ARG A 206 -18.90 19.72 2.68
C ARG A 206 -17.44 19.76 2.20
N ILE A 207 -17.22 19.68 0.90
CA ILE A 207 -15.86 19.74 0.32
C ILE A 207 -15.24 21.12 0.55
N GLU A 208 -15.99 22.21 0.43
CA GLU A 208 -15.48 23.55 0.70
C GLU A 208 -15.12 23.73 2.21
N LYS A 209 -15.90 23.15 3.13
CA LYS A 209 -15.55 23.11 4.56
C LYS A 209 -14.28 22.27 4.81
N PHE A 210 -14.16 21.12 4.11
CA PHE A 210 -12.97 20.28 4.17
C PHE A 210 -11.73 21.04 3.69
N LYS A 211 -11.78 21.74 2.56
CA LYS A 211 -10.68 22.53 2.00
C LYS A 211 -10.13 23.59 2.95
N LYS A 212 -10.99 24.19 3.79
CA LYS A 212 -10.57 25.20 4.78
C LYS A 212 -9.52 24.71 5.80
N ASN A 213 -9.37 23.39 5.94
CA ASN A 213 -8.35 22.81 6.83
C ASN A 213 -6.95 22.80 6.21
N PHE A 214 -6.81 23.11 4.92
CA PHE A 214 -5.56 22.94 4.17
C PHE A 214 -5.20 24.20 3.40
N LYS A 215 -3.88 24.40 3.22
CA LYS A 215 -3.36 25.46 2.34
C LYS A 215 -3.08 24.84 0.97
N GLY A 216 -3.70 25.35 -0.07
CA GLY A 216 -3.49 24.87 -1.44
C GLY A 216 -4.72 25.11 -2.32
N ASP A 217 -4.51 25.04 -3.61
CA ASP A 217 -5.59 25.04 -4.60
C ASP A 217 -5.89 23.60 -5.02
N PHE A 218 -7.01 23.08 -4.54
CA PHE A 218 -7.47 21.73 -4.84
C PHE A 218 -8.65 21.78 -5.81
N SER A 219 -8.53 21.11 -6.93
CA SER A 219 -9.66 20.98 -7.87
C SER A 219 -10.67 19.98 -7.32
N VAL A 220 -11.91 20.42 -7.24
CA VAL A 220 -13.03 19.60 -6.78
C VAL A 220 -13.74 18.95 -7.96
N VAL A 221 -14.02 17.67 -7.84
CA VAL A 221 -14.71 16.87 -8.85
C VAL A 221 -15.82 16.04 -8.21
N ILE A 222 -17.06 16.34 -8.54
CA ILE A 222 -18.24 15.57 -8.14
C ILE A 222 -18.73 14.85 -9.38
N ARG A 223 -18.83 13.51 -9.35
CA ARG A 223 -19.28 12.70 -10.46
C ARG A 223 -20.36 11.71 -10.06
N ALA A 224 -21.32 11.51 -10.95
CA ALA A 224 -22.27 10.41 -10.83
C ALA A 224 -21.62 9.10 -11.32
N GLY A 225 -21.91 8.01 -10.63
CA GLY A 225 -21.46 6.68 -11.00
C GLY A 225 -22.44 5.58 -10.60
N LYS A 226 -22.40 4.43 -11.27
CA LYS A 226 -23.20 3.27 -10.87
C LYS A 226 -22.63 2.64 -9.59
N ASN A 227 -21.31 2.48 -9.54
CA ASN A 227 -20.56 1.94 -8.41
C ASN A 227 -19.37 2.85 -8.12
N ILE A 228 -18.95 2.93 -6.87
CA ILE A 228 -17.90 3.85 -6.41
C ILE A 228 -16.54 3.46 -7.01
N GLU A 229 -16.11 2.22 -6.82
CA GLU A 229 -14.76 1.73 -7.14
C GLU A 229 -14.43 1.88 -8.64
N PRO A 230 -15.26 1.36 -9.59
CA PRO A 230 -14.97 1.53 -11.01
C PRO A 230 -15.03 2.99 -11.46
N SER A 231 -15.82 3.83 -10.78
CA SER A 231 -15.94 5.25 -11.11
C SER A 231 -14.70 6.04 -10.69
N ILE A 232 -14.11 5.71 -9.53
CA ILE A 232 -12.84 6.27 -9.08
C ILE A 232 -11.73 5.91 -10.09
N VAL A 233 -11.58 4.62 -10.40
CA VAL A 233 -10.54 4.14 -11.33
C VAL A 233 -10.71 4.75 -12.72
N ARG A 234 -11.93 4.79 -13.25
CA ARG A 234 -12.22 5.41 -14.56
C ARG A 234 -11.86 6.89 -14.59
N TYR A 235 -12.17 7.62 -13.52
CA TYR A 235 -11.79 9.03 -13.42
C TYR A 235 -10.28 9.20 -13.36
N ALA A 236 -9.59 8.44 -12.49
CA ALA A 236 -8.14 8.50 -12.37
C ALA A 236 -7.43 8.21 -13.71
N ASN A 237 -7.89 7.18 -14.43
CA ASN A 237 -7.39 6.86 -15.77
C ASN A 237 -7.65 8.00 -16.77
N SER A 238 -8.82 8.64 -16.73
CA SER A 238 -9.18 9.71 -17.69
C SER A 238 -8.28 10.94 -17.60
N ILE A 239 -7.64 11.16 -16.46
CA ILE A 239 -6.71 12.28 -16.25
C ILE A 239 -5.23 11.84 -16.26
N ASN A 240 -4.96 10.54 -16.50
CA ASN A 240 -3.65 9.93 -16.32
C ASN A 240 -3.08 10.27 -14.94
N ALA A 241 -3.79 9.88 -13.88
CA ALA A 241 -3.33 10.06 -12.52
C ALA A 241 -2.13 9.14 -12.21
N ASP A 242 -1.23 9.63 -11.36
CA ASP A 242 -0.03 8.91 -10.95
C ASP A 242 -0.27 8.11 -9.64
N LEU A 243 -1.28 8.51 -8.87
CA LEU A 243 -1.65 7.89 -7.59
C LEU A 243 -3.14 8.09 -7.32
N ILE A 244 -3.78 7.06 -6.77
CA ILE A 244 -5.10 7.16 -6.15
C ILE A 244 -4.91 7.03 -4.64
N ALA A 245 -5.44 7.96 -3.85
CA ALA A 245 -5.39 7.93 -2.40
C ALA A 245 -6.78 7.79 -1.80
N LEU A 246 -6.93 6.90 -0.83
CA LEU A 246 -8.17 6.55 -0.15
C LEU A 246 -7.92 6.38 1.35
N GLY A 247 -8.87 6.80 2.18
CA GLY A 247 -8.88 6.42 3.59
C GLY A 247 -9.42 5.00 3.76
N VAL A 248 -8.75 4.20 4.59
CA VAL A 248 -9.29 2.90 5.05
C VAL A 248 -10.14 3.15 6.27
N LYS A 249 -11.34 2.57 6.31
CA LYS A 249 -12.22 2.67 7.48
C LYS A 249 -11.70 1.82 8.63
N SER A 250 -11.62 2.42 9.81
CA SER A 250 -11.58 1.65 11.06
C SER A 250 -12.99 1.13 11.36
N LYS A 251 -13.08 -0.05 11.99
CA LYS A 251 -14.36 -0.77 12.27
C LYS A 251 -15.39 0.00 13.11
N LYS A 252 -15.08 1.20 13.59
CA LYS A 252 -15.91 1.98 14.53
C LYS A 252 -16.65 3.18 13.93
N GLY A 253 -16.51 3.48 12.64
CA GLY A 253 -17.15 4.65 12.02
C GLY A 253 -18.55 4.34 11.45
N LEU A 254 -19.56 5.16 11.82
CA LEU A 254 -20.95 5.05 11.36
C LEU A 254 -21.20 5.52 9.91
N SER A 255 -20.19 6.06 9.22
CA SER A 255 -20.36 6.56 7.86
C SER A 255 -20.24 5.41 6.84
N SER A 256 -21.27 5.23 6.03
CA SER A 256 -21.43 4.09 5.11
C SER A 256 -20.94 4.32 3.68
N TYR A 257 -20.27 5.43 3.41
CA TYR A 257 -19.92 5.81 2.03
C TYR A 257 -18.87 4.90 1.39
N PHE A 258 -17.75 4.66 2.10
CA PHE A 258 -16.83 3.61 1.74
C PHE A 258 -17.16 2.36 2.57
N SER A 259 -17.58 1.28 1.92
CA SER A 259 -17.66 -0.03 2.56
C SER A 259 -16.24 -0.52 2.90
N ASP A 260 -16.14 -1.48 3.83
CA ASP A 260 -14.86 -2.10 4.19
C ASP A 260 -14.07 -2.63 2.98
N ASN A 261 -14.74 -2.82 1.84
CA ASN A 261 -14.19 -3.38 0.62
C ASN A 261 -13.88 -2.32 -0.46
N THR A 262 -14.21 -1.02 -0.25
CA THR A 262 -14.02 -0.01 -1.31
C THR A 262 -12.56 0.16 -1.70
N THR A 263 -11.66 0.28 -0.71
CA THR A 263 -10.23 0.41 -0.97
C THR A 263 -9.68 -0.81 -1.71
N GLU A 264 -10.05 -2.02 -1.28
CA GLU A 264 -9.67 -3.27 -1.92
C GLU A 264 -10.26 -3.38 -3.34
N GLY A 265 -11.51 -2.96 -3.51
CA GLY A 265 -12.16 -2.89 -4.83
C GLY A 265 -11.43 -1.95 -5.80
N VAL A 266 -11.01 -0.77 -5.33
CA VAL A 266 -10.21 0.16 -6.14
C VAL A 266 -8.85 -0.45 -6.48
N ILE A 267 -8.14 -1.06 -5.52
CA ILE A 267 -6.87 -1.74 -5.76
C ILE A 267 -7.04 -2.84 -6.81
N SER A 268 -8.06 -3.68 -6.67
CA SER A 268 -8.31 -4.80 -7.61
C SER A 268 -8.62 -4.37 -9.04
N LEU A 269 -9.05 -3.13 -9.23
CA LEU A 269 -9.45 -2.59 -10.54
C LEU A 269 -8.41 -1.62 -11.14
N SER A 270 -7.42 -1.19 -10.36
CA SER A 270 -6.51 -0.11 -10.74
C SER A 270 -5.16 -0.62 -11.20
N ASP A 271 -4.71 -0.15 -12.34
CA ASP A 271 -3.31 -0.26 -12.77
C ASP A 271 -2.43 0.87 -12.17
N ILE A 272 -3.07 1.94 -11.69
CA ILE A 272 -2.41 3.05 -11.01
C ILE A 272 -2.13 2.64 -9.56
N PRO A 273 -0.97 2.96 -8.98
CA PRO A 273 -0.69 2.73 -7.58
C PRO A 273 -1.77 3.32 -6.67
N VAL A 274 -2.15 2.58 -5.62
CA VAL A 274 -3.20 3.00 -4.69
C VAL A 274 -2.61 3.16 -3.30
N LEU A 275 -2.75 4.34 -2.71
CA LEU A 275 -2.39 4.64 -1.33
C LEU A 275 -3.62 4.46 -0.44
N ALA A 276 -3.57 3.46 0.40
CA ALA A 276 -4.50 3.19 1.49
C ALA A 276 -4.00 3.88 2.76
N ILE A 277 -4.77 4.85 3.27
CA ILE A 277 -4.39 5.63 4.44
C ILE A 277 -5.19 5.13 5.63
N ASN A 278 -4.50 4.54 6.59
CA ASN A 278 -5.07 4.08 7.83
C ASN A 278 -4.99 5.20 8.87
N ASN A 279 -6.09 5.49 9.56
CA ASN A 279 -6.06 6.35 10.73
C ASN A 279 -5.68 5.51 11.94
N PRO A 280 -4.52 5.72 12.56
CA PRO A 280 -4.28 5.18 13.90
C PRO A 280 -5.29 5.81 14.87
N GLU A 281 -5.93 4.98 15.67
CA GLU A 281 -6.76 5.43 16.80
C GLU A 281 -5.93 6.17 17.84
#